data_8753088e018b9c827d210495866ee101
#
_entry.id   8753088e018b9c827d210495866ee101
#
_cell.length_a   1.000
_cell.length_b   1.000
_cell.length_c   1.000
_cell.angle_alpha   90.00
_cell.angle_beta   90.00
_cell.angle_gamma   90.00
#
_symmetry.space_group_name_H-M   'P 1'
#
loop_
_entity.id
_entity.type
_entity.pdbx_description
1 polymer ?
#
loop_
_entity_poly.entity_id
_entity_poly.type
_entity_poly.pdbx_seq_one_letter_code
_entity_poly.pdbx_strand_id
1 'polypeptide(L)'
;MQKGDTWTMGAAVERAYAQEVVKRGGVVMPLCAFVGNSGLTGAPMMVTAKGWRVAPDFLVVRHGGALWAEVKAKSQPAYYFKRRRWEHGLDWYLVKHYRDVQRESGTPVWIIVYEEHSPTSAEAAPEWDERHLTPYRCCEESGVWLYARLDAVIEAGERRKTWPDGQGGEHGHGGLLWPRDIMHQVRASQ
;
A
#
# COMPACT_ATOMS: atom_id res chain seq x y z
N MET A 1 -6.95 5.16 -18.08
CA MET A 1 -5.57 5.14 -17.55
C MET A 1 -4.85 3.93 -18.16
N GLN A 2 -3.81 4.15 -18.94
CA GLN A 2 -3.10 3.05 -19.60
C GLN A 2 -2.21 2.31 -18.58
N LYS A 3 -2.03 1.00 -18.78
CA LYS A 3 -1.23 0.14 -17.88
C LYS A 3 0.19 0.66 -17.59
N GLY A 4 0.74 1.52 -18.45
CA GLY A 4 2.06 2.16 -18.28
C GLY A 4 2.11 3.23 -17.17
N ASP A 5 1.02 3.93 -16.91
CA ASP A 5 1.00 5.08 -16.01
C ASP A 5 1.06 4.66 -14.53
N THR A 6 0.48 3.51 -14.18
CA THR A 6 0.48 2.95 -12.82
C THR A 6 1.86 2.48 -12.36
N TRP A 7 2.66 1.93 -13.26
CA TRP A 7 4.03 1.48 -12.96
C TRP A 7 4.96 2.66 -12.71
N THR A 8 4.83 3.72 -13.51
CA THR A 8 5.63 4.94 -13.37
C THR A 8 5.34 5.66 -12.04
N MET A 9 4.08 5.70 -11.65
CA MET A 9 3.65 6.28 -10.37
C MET A 9 4.17 5.46 -9.18
N GLY A 10 4.07 4.12 -9.22
CA GLY A 10 4.58 3.25 -8.15
C GLY A 10 6.06 3.49 -7.87
N ALA A 11 6.90 3.40 -8.89
CA ALA A 11 8.34 3.60 -8.76
C ALA A 11 8.73 5.03 -8.30
N ALA A 12 7.96 6.05 -8.70
CA ALA A 12 8.18 7.41 -8.26
C ALA A 12 7.87 7.60 -6.77
N VAL A 13 6.76 7.00 -6.30
CA VAL A 13 6.33 7.03 -4.90
C VAL A 13 7.29 6.25 -3.99
N GLU A 14 7.74 5.06 -4.40
CA GLU A 14 8.75 4.30 -3.67
C GLU A 14 10.05 5.10 -3.51
N ARG A 15 10.51 5.75 -4.57
CA ARG A 15 11.70 6.61 -4.55
C ARG A 15 11.52 7.81 -3.63
N ALA A 16 10.37 8.48 -3.69
CA ALA A 16 10.04 9.62 -2.82
C ALA A 16 10.03 9.18 -1.33
N TYR A 17 9.45 8.03 -1.02
CA TYR A 17 9.49 7.46 0.33
C TYR A 17 10.92 7.23 0.81
N ALA A 18 11.74 6.56 0.00
CA ALA A 18 13.13 6.30 0.33
C ALA A 18 13.92 7.59 0.59
N GLN A 19 13.74 8.60 -0.26
CA GLN A 19 14.38 9.91 -0.09
C GLN A 19 13.96 10.60 1.21
N GLU A 20 12.68 10.56 1.56
CA GLU A 20 12.19 11.17 2.79
C GLU A 20 12.72 10.46 4.04
N VAL A 21 12.83 9.13 4.01
CA VAL A 21 13.45 8.37 5.11
C VAL A 21 14.92 8.77 5.29
N VAL A 22 15.68 8.87 4.21
CA VAL A 22 17.11 9.26 4.24
C VAL A 22 17.26 10.71 4.73
N LYS A 23 16.43 11.63 4.25
CA LYS A 23 16.39 13.03 4.70
C LYS A 23 16.19 13.15 6.22
N ARG A 24 15.44 12.23 6.81
CA ARG A 24 15.18 12.14 8.26
C ARG A 24 16.24 11.32 9.02
N GLY A 25 17.37 11.01 8.40
CA GLY A 25 18.49 10.31 9.03
C GLY A 25 18.32 8.78 9.13
N GLY A 26 17.36 8.20 8.39
CA GLY A 26 17.22 6.75 8.27
C GLY A 26 18.08 6.18 7.15
N VAL A 27 18.24 4.86 7.15
CA VAL A 27 18.87 4.09 6.08
C VAL A 27 17.79 3.22 5.42
N VAL A 28 17.76 3.21 4.11
CA VAL A 28 16.82 2.39 3.32
C VAL A 28 17.60 1.38 2.50
N MET A 29 17.24 0.12 2.63
CA MET A 29 17.75 -0.96 1.79
C MET A 29 16.61 -1.42 0.86
N PRO A 30 16.64 -1.03 -0.42
CA PRO A 30 15.66 -1.52 -1.39
C PRO A 30 15.97 -2.97 -1.73
N LEU A 31 14.96 -3.83 -1.72
CA LEU A 31 15.13 -5.24 -2.06
C LEU A 31 14.99 -5.52 -3.57
N CYS A 32 14.34 -4.62 -4.30
CA CYS A 32 14.15 -4.74 -5.75
C CYS A 32 15.32 -4.20 -6.59
N ALA A 33 16.18 -3.35 -6.05
CA ALA A 33 17.21 -2.64 -6.84
C ALA A 33 18.40 -3.52 -7.28
N PHE A 34 18.52 -4.74 -6.79
CA PHE A 34 19.62 -5.64 -7.11
C PHE A 34 19.35 -6.60 -8.28
N VAL A 35 18.15 -6.62 -8.78
CA VAL A 35 17.85 -7.35 -10.02
C VAL A 35 18.15 -6.40 -11.17
N GLY A 36 19.40 -6.45 -11.64
CA GLY A 36 19.95 -5.53 -12.63
C GLY A 36 19.06 -5.33 -13.86
N ASN A 37 19.49 -4.52 -14.81
CA ASN A 37 18.86 -4.05 -16.06
C ASN A 37 18.12 -5.09 -16.94
N SER A 38 17.82 -6.27 -16.43
CA SER A 38 17.21 -7.39 -17.14
C SER A 38 15.69 -7.38 -17.19
N GLY A 39 15.03 -6.33 -16.71
CA GLY A 39 13.57 -6.21 -16.82
C GLY A 39 12.78 -7.28 -16.05
N LEU A 40 13.39 -8.02 -15.14
CA LEU A 40 12.72 -8.95 -14.27
C LEU A 40 11.96 -8.17 -13.19
N THR A 41 10.70 -7.92 -13.46
CA THR A 41 9.69 -7.38 -12.54
C THR A 41 9.27 -8.45 -11.53
N GLY A 42 10.20 -9.03 -10.82
CA GLY A 42 9.93 -9.96 -9.72
C GLY A 42 9.66 -9.19 -8.44
N ALA A 43 8.65 -9.61 -7.69
CA ALA A 43 8.48 -9.13 -6.32
C ALA A 43 9.77 -9.40 -5.51
N PRO A 44 10.15 -8.51 -4.58
CA PRO A 44 11.33 -8.72 -3.76
C PRO A 44 11.21 -10.04 -2.99
N MET A 45 12.27 -10.82 -2.98
CA MET A 45 12.27 -12.15 -2.36
C MET A 45 13.26 -12.20 -1.21
N MET A 46 12.84 -12.80 -0.11
CA MET A 46 13.67 -13.08 1.05
C MET A 46 13.74 -14.59 1.29
N VAL A 47 14.92 -15.07 1.64
CA VAL A 47 15.11 -16.47 2.08
C VAL A 47 15.03 -16.52 3.60
N THR A 48 14.18 -17.40 4.10
CA THR A 48 14.04 -17.69 5.53
C THR A 48 14.34 -19.15 5.80
N ALA A 49 14.45 -19.54 7.05
CA ALA A 49 14.62 -20.95 7.44
C ALA A 49 13.46 -21.86 6.95
N LYS A 50 12.31 -21.25 6.63
CA LYS A 50 11.13 -21.96 6.11
C LYS A 50 10.93 -21.80 4.60
N GLY A 51 11.94 -21.29 3.89
CA GLY A 51 11.94 -21.13 2.45
C GLY A 51 11.73 -19.69 1.99
N TRP A 52 11.43 -19.54 0.72
CA TRP A 52 11.26 -18.24 0.06
C TRP A 52 9.98 -17.52 0.50
N ARG A 53 10.10 -16.21 0.73
CA ARG A 53 8.98 -15.31 1.02
C ARG A 53 9.04 -14.10 0.09
N VAL A 54 7.90 -13.61 -0.33
CA VAL A 54 7.83 -12.25 -0.90
C VAL A 54 8.06 -11.28 0.25
N ALA A 55 9.05 -10.42 0.10
CA ALA A 55 9.39 -9.41 1.09
C ALA A 55 8.67 -8.09 0.75
N PRO A 56 8.48 -7.19 1.72
CA PRO A 56 8.12 -5.80 1.46
C PRO A 56 9.21 -5.07 0.65
N ASP A 57 8.89 -3.91 0.09
CA ASP A 57 9.77 -3.17 -0.84
C ASP A 57 11.10 -2.76 -0.21
N PHE A 58 11.11 -2.43 1.09
CA PHE A 58 12.26 -1.88 1.80
C PHE A 58 12.47 -2.49 3.19
N LEU A 59 13.74 -2.61 3.58
CA LEU A 59 14.14 -2.65 4.98
C LEU A 59 14.62 -1.25 5.36
N VAL A 60 13.97 -0.63 6.33
CA VAL A 60 14.29 0.70 6.85
C VAL A 60 14.93 0.55 8.21
N VAL A 61 16.11 1.15 8.40
CA VAL A 61 16.81 1.20 9.68
C VAL A 61 16.85 2.65 10.16
N ARG A 62 16.46 2.87 11.40
CA ARG A 62 16.48 4.16 12.08
C ARG A 62 17.09 4.03 13.46
N HIS A 63 17.42 5.16 14.07
CA HIS A 63 17.78 5.17 15.49
C HIS A 63 16.62 4.59 16.31
N GLY A 64 16.87 3.48 16.99
CA GLY A 64 15.87 2.77 17.78
C GLY A 64 15.25 1.52 17.15
N GLY A 65 15.65 1.13 15.93
CA GLY A 65 15.22 -0.15 15.36
C GLY A 65 15.11 -0.19 13.85
N ALA A 66 14.59 -1.31 13.39
CA ALA A 66 14.33 -1.55 11.99
C ALA A 66 12.83 -1.83 11.74
N LEU A 67 12.38 -1.61 10.52
CA LEU A 67 11.05 -1.99 10.06
C LEU A 67 11.10 -2.42 8.59
N TRP A 68 10.21 -3.30 8.21
CA TRP A 68 9.89 -3.57 6.83
C TRP A 68 8.85 -2.58 6.34
N ALA A 69 9.03 -1.99 5.17
CA ALA A 69 8.07 -1.07 4.58
C ALA A 69 7.58 -1.58 3.23
N GLU A 70 6.28 -1.77 3.12
CA GLU A 70 5.57 -1.97 1.86
C GLU A 70 4.97 -0.64 1.44
N VAL A 71 5.32 -0.14 0.26
CA VAL A 71 4.88 1.16 -0.26
C VAL A 71 3.88 0.97 -1.39
N LYS A 72 2.72 1.56 -1.27
CA LYS A 72 1.66 1.51 -2.28
C LYS A 72 1.29 2.90 -2.75
N ALA A 73 1.37 3.11 -4.05
CA ALA A 73 0.82 4.27 -4.71
C ALA A 73 -0.64 4.02 -5.09
N LYS A 74 -1.51 4.92 -4.74
CA LYS A 74 -2.93 4.88 -5.08
C LYS A 74 -3.35 6.23 -5.63
N SER A 75 -4.12 6.22 -6.73
CA SER A 75 -4.74 7.47 -7.18
C SER A 75 -5.72 8.01 -6.15
N GLN A 76 -6.50 7.12 -5.56
CA GLN A 76 -7.42 7.39 -4.45
C GLN A 76 -7.75 6.08 -3.71
N PRO A 77 -8.26 6.13 -2.46
CA PRO A 77 -8.85 4.96 -1.82
C PRO A 77 -10.12 4.50 -2.53
N ALA A 78 -10.53 3.27 -2.31
CA ALA A 78 -11.80 2.75 -2.82
C ALA A 78 -12.93 3.08 -1.85
N TYR A 79 -14.07 3.56 -2.35
CA TYR A 79 -15.25 3.78 -1.51
C TYR A 79 -16.14 2.54 -1.48
N TYR A 80 -16.41 2.02 -0.29
CA TYR A 80 -17.28 0.86 -0.10
C TYR A 80 -18.70 1.28 0.29
N PHE A 81 -19.59 1.32 -0.68
CA PHE A 81 -20.96 1.84 -0.54
C PHE A 81 -21.80 1.15 0.55
N LYS A 82 -21.66 -0.17 0.71
CA LYS A 82 -22.41 -0.92 1.75
C LYS A 82 -22.08 -0.47 3.17
N ARG A 83 -20.84 -0.03 3.41
CA ARG A 83 -20.36 0.42 4.73
C ARG A 83 -20.15 1.93 4.78
N ARG A 84 -20.38 2.64 3.69
CA ARG A 84 -20.22 4.09 3.56
C ARG A 84 -18.86 4.57 4.07
N ARG A 85 -17.79 3.89 3.65
CA ARG A 85 -16.43 4.25 4.07
C ARG A 85 -15.40 4.05 2.97
N TRP A 86 -14.31 4.76 3.08
CA TRP A 86 -13.12 4.58 2.26
C TRP A 86 -12.28 3.42 2.76
N GLU A 87 -11.74 2.64 1.84
CA GLU A 87 -10.95 1.45 2.13
C GLU A 87 -9.69 1.40 1.28
N HIS A 88 -8.64 0.82 1.89
CA HIS A 88 -7.47 0.31 1.18
C HIS A 88 -7.50 -1.19 1.13
N GLY A 89 -6.64 -1.76 0.27
CA GLY A 89 -6.53 -3.21 0.17
C GLY A 89 -5.16 -3.68 -0.27
N LEU A 90 -4.85 -4.89 0.12
CA LEU A 90 -3.65 -5.63 -0.25
C LEU A 90 -4.03 -7.06 -0.60
N ASP A 91 -3.37 -7.63 -1.62
CA ASP A 91 -3.59 -9.02 -2.01
C ASP A 91 -3.36 -9.96 -0.83
N TRP A 92 -4.28 -10.88 -0.61
CA TRP A 92 -4.19 -11.84 0.50
C TRP A 92 -2.92 -12.68 0.48
N TYR A 93 -2.42 -12.95 -0.72
CA TYR A 93 -1.15 -13.63 -0.91
C TYR A 93 0.00 -12.84 -0.26
N LEU A 94 0.11 -11.54 -0.51
CA LEU A 94 1.12 -10.68 0.09
C LEU A 94 0.96 -10.58 1.61
N VAL A 95 -0.26 -10.44 2.10
CA VAL A 95 -0.53 -10.42 3.56
C VAL A 95 0.05 -11.64 4.26
N LYS A 96 -0.12 -12.84 3.68
CA LYS A 96 0.44 -14.07 4.24
C LYS A 96 1.96 -14.04 4.28
N HIS A 97 2.60 -13.64 3.19
CA HIS A 97 4.05 -13.52 3.11
C HIS A 97 4.59 -12.50 4.12
N TYR A 98 3.98 -11.33 4.22
CA TYR A 98 4.43 -10.27 5.13
C TYR A 98 4.26 -10.66 6.60
N ARG A 99 3.22 -11.40 6.95
CA ARG A 99 3.09 -11.99 8.30
C ARG A 99 4.23 -12.95 8.59
N ASP A 100 4.59 -13.79 7.63
CA ASP A 100 5.70 -14.72 7.77
C ASP A 100 7.02 -13.97 7.89
N VAL A 101 7.27 -12.95 7.04
CA VAL A 101 8.45 -12.08 7.14
C VAL A 101 8.55 -11.43 8.52
N GLN A 102 7.47 -10.83 9.01
CA GLN A 102 7.44 -10.20 10.33
C GLN A 102 7.74 -11.21 11.45
N ARG A 103 7.11 -12.37 11.42
CA ARG A 103 7.31 -13.41 12.43
C ARG A 103 8.72 -13.99 12.42
N GLU A 104 9.27 -14.25 11.23
CA GLU A 104 10.56 -14.94 11.07
C GLU A 104 11.75 -13.99 11.23
N SER A 105 11.59 -12.68 10.93
CA SER A 105 12.63 -11.67 11.14
C SER A 105 12.58 -10.99 12.51
N GLY A 106 11.45 -11.08 13.22
CA GLY A 106 11.20 -10.30 14.44
C GLY A 106 11.05 -8.79 14.20
N THR A 107 11.02 -8.37 12.95
CA THR A 107 10.98 -6.95 12.54
C THR A 107 9.58 -6.59 12.05
N PRO A 108 8.95 -5.52 12.57
CA PRO A 108 7.58 -5.17 12.20
C PRO A 108 7.45 -4.79 10.73
N VAL A 109 6.34 -5.18 10.11
CA VAL A 109 5.97 -4.74 8.76
C VAL A 109 5.01 -3.56 8.89
N TRP A 110 5.29 -2.53 8.10
CA TRP A 110 4.45 -1.34 7.94
C TRP A 110 3.95 -1.24 6.50
N ILE A 111 2.67 -0.93 6.38
CA ILE A 111 2.04 -0.60 5.10
C ILE A 111 2.03 0.92 4.99
N ILE A 112 2.65 1.42 3.94
CA ILE A 112 2.76 2.84 3.61
C ILE A 112 1.93 3.06 2.35
N VAL A 113 0.95 3.94 2.41
CA VAL A 113 0.11 4.28 1.26
C VAL A 113 0.29 5.75 0.93
N TYR A 114 0.58 6.03 -0.33
CA TYR A 114 0.50 7.35 -0.89
C TYR A 114 -0.79 7.48 -1.69
N GLU A 115 -1.62 8.46 -1.33
CA GLU A 115 -2.82 8.84 -2.07
C GLU A 115 -2.53 10.10 -2.88
N GLU A 116 -2.65 10.02 -4.21
CA GLU A 116 -2.57 11.19 -5.07
C GLU A 116 -3.75 12.14 -4.80
N HIS A 117 -4.92 11.56 -4.55
CA HIS A 117 -6.13 12.26 -4.13
C HIS A 117 -6.69 11.61 -2.88
N SER A 118 -6.92 12.40 -1.87
CA SER A 118 -7.36 11.93 -0.54
C SER A 118 -8.73 12.52 -0.20
N PRO A 119 -9.68 11.73 0.32
CA PRO A 119 -10.97 12.26 0.78
C PRO A 119 -10.77 13.18 1.97
N THR A 120 -11.53 14.27 2.01
CA THR A 120 -11.47 15.30 3.07
C THR A 120 -11.87 14.77 4.44
N SER A 121 -12.75 13.77 4.45
CA SER A 121 -13.14 13.06 5.68
C SER A 121 -13.40 11.59 5.39
N ALA A 122 -13.35 10.75 6.43
CA ALA A 122 -13.69 9.34 6.33
C ALA A 122 -15.17 9.11 5.93
N GLU A 123 -16.03 10.09 6.20
CA GLU A 123 -17.48 10.04 5.96
C GLU A 123 -17.90 10.67 4.62
N ALA A 124 -17.00 11.44 3.98
CA ALA A 124 -17.29 12.06 2.70
C ALA A 124 -17.59 10.98 1.64
N ALA A 125 -18.84 10.90 1.23
CA ALA A 125 -19.20 10.03 0.11
C ALA A 125 -18.66 10.62 -1.20
N PRO A 126 -18.21 9.76 -2.14
CA PRO A 126 -17.83 10.23 -3.47
C PRO A 126 -19.07 10.79 -4.18
N GLU A 127 -18.89 11.88 -4.91
CA GLU A 127 -19.87 12.31 -5.88
C GLU A 127 -19.89 11.31 -7.03
N TRP A 128 -21.10 10.96 -7.46
CA TRP A 128 -21.27 10.02 -8.56
C TRP A 128 -21.14 10.76 -9.90
N ASP A 129 -20.23 10.33 -10.75
CA ASP A 129 -20.19 10.82 -12.13
C ASP A 129 -21.10 9.97 -13.01
N GLU A 130 -22.30 10.49 -13.30
CA GLU A 130 -23.28 9.82 -14.17
C GLU A 130 -22.76 9.53 -15.58
N ARG A 131 -21.80 10.31 -16.07
CA ARG A 131 -21.23 10.16 -17.42
C ARG A 131 -20.27 8.98 -17.53
N HIS A 132 -19.54 8.70 -16.47
CA HIS A 132 -18.47 7.69 -16.47
C HIS A 132 -18.78 6.47 -15.61
N LEU A 133 -19.93 6.43 -14.92
CA LEU A 133 -20.33 5.37 -13.99
C LEU A 133 -19.25 5.06 -12.94
N THR A 134 -18.40 6.03 -12.64
CA THR A 134 -17.33 5.92 -11.66
C THR A 134 -17.54 6.93 -10.54
N PRO A 135 -17.22 6.58 -9.29
CA PRO A 135 -17.25 7.53 -8.20
C PRO A 135 -16.35 8.72 -8.50
N TYR A 136 -16.93 9.92 -8.47
CA TYR A 136 -16.18 11.14 -8.69
C TYR A 136 -15.20 11.39 -7.53
N ARG A 137 -14.14 12.13 -7.80
CA ARG A 137 -13.11 12.42 -6.79
C ARG A 137 -13.64 13.40 -5.76
N CYS A 138 -13.90 12.93 -4.54
CA CYS A 138 -14.09 13.81 -3.38
C CYS A 138 -12.74 14.12 -2.73
N CYS A 139 -11.91 14.92 -3.39
CA CYS A 139 -10.55 15.12 -2.89
C CYS A 139 -10.17 16.59 -2.94
N GLU A 140 -9.92 17.15 -1.77
CA GLU A 140 -9.35 18.49 -1.64
C GLU A 140 -7.85 18.44 -1.31
N GLU A 141 -7.35 17.33 -0.77
CA GLU A 141 -5.93 17.16 -0.46
C GLU A 141 -5.26 16.26 -1.50
N SER A 142 -4.14 16.71 -2.04
CA SER A 142 -3.28 15.93 -2.93
C SER A 142 -1.99 15.55 -2.22
N GLY A 143 -1.51 14.34 -2.49
CA GLY A 143 -0.21 13.92 -2.00
C GLY A 143 -0.17 13.55 -0.52
N VAL A 144 -1.14 12.77 -0.06
CA VAL A 144 -1.23 12.36 1.34
C VAL A 144 -0.49 11.04 1.58
N TRP A 145 0.36 11.02 2.59
CA TRP A 145 1.01 9.81 3.08
C TRP A 145 0.29 9.24 4.29
N LEU A 146 -0.05 7.97 4.22
CA LEU A 146 -0.68 7.20 5.28
C LEU A 146 0.20 6.03 5.68
N TYR A 147 0.16 5.62 6.95
CA TYR A 147 0.90 4.46 7.41
C TYR A 147 0.15 3.70 8.49
N ALA A 148 0.28 2.39 8.49
CA ALA A 148 -0.23 1.51 9.53
C ALA A 148 0.67 0.30 9.70
N ARG A 149 0.70 -0.28 10.89
CA ARG A 149 1.32 -1.59 11.12
C ARG A 149 0.49 -2.68 10.46
N LEU A 150 1.15 -3.70 9.93
CA LEU A 150 0.47 -4.86 9.33
C LEU A 150 -0.51 -5.51 10.30
N ASP A 151 -0.16 -5.60 11.60
CA ASP A 151 -1.05 -6.19 12.62
C ASP A 151 -2.36 -5.41 12.74
N ALA A 152 -2.30 -4.06 12.79
CA ALA A 152 -3.50 -3.21 12.85
C ALA A 152 -4.35 -3.34 11.57
N VAL A 153 -3.70 -3.44 10.42
CA VAL A 153 -4.38 -3.66 9.13
C VAL A 153 -5.11 -5.02 9.11
N ILE A 154 -4.50 -6.06 9.66
CA ILE A 154 -5.09 -7.39 9.75
C ILE A 154 -6.26 -7.42 10.74
N GLU A 155 -6.11 -6.78 11.89
CA GLU A 155 -7.14 -6.73 12.94
C GLU A 155 -8.40 -5.97 12.46
N ALA A 156 -8.22 -4.82 11.82
CA ALA A 156 -9.33 -4.02 11.33
C ALA A 156 -9.87 -4.47 9.96
N GLY A 157 -9.12 -5.31 9.27
CA GLY A 157 -9.39 -5.69 7.88
C GLY A 157 -10.40 -6.83 7.75
N GLU A 158 -11.03 -6.86 6.59
CA GLU A 158 -11.93 -7.93 6.17
C GLU A 158 -11.35 -8.66 4.97
N ARG A 159 -11.24 -9.97 5.07
CA ARG A 159 -10.81 -10.80 3.96
C ARG A 159 -11.94 -10.96 2.95
N ARG A 160 -11.69 -10.59 1.70
CA ARG A 160 -12.52 -10.93 0.54
C ARG A 160 -11.88 -12.06 -0.25
N LYS A 161 -12.72 -12.95 -0.78
CA LYS A 161 -12.24 -14.10 -1.56
C LYS A 161 -11.76 -13.69 -2.94
N THR A 162 -12.37 -12.65 -3.49
CA THR A 162 -12.11 -12.14 -4.85
C THR A 162 -12.12 -10.61 -4.84
N TRP A 163 -11.49 -10.02 -5.85
CA TRP A 163 -11.58 -8.58 -6.12
C TRP A 163 -12.71 -8.32 -7.11
N PRO A 164 -13.54 -7.29 -6.91
CA PRO A 164 -14.45 -6.85 -7.96
C PRO A 164 -13.64 -6.30 -9.13
N ASP A 165 -13.95 -6.73 -10.36
CA ASP A 165 -13.26 -6.30 -11.59
C ASP A 165 -13.74 -4.95 -12.13
N GLY A 166 -14.65 -4.28 -11.46
CA GLY A 166 -15.26 -3.03 -11.92
C GLY A 166 -16.30 -3.18 -13.05
N GLN A 167 -16.45 -4.39 -13.60
CA GLN A 167 -17.43 -4.72 -14.65
C GLN A 167 -18.52 -5.70 -14.16
N GLY A 168 -18.59 -5.91 -12.85
CA GLY A 168 -19.55 -6.82 -12.22
C GLY A 168 -19.07 -8.27 -12.10
N GLY A 169 -17.86 -8.57 -12.55
CA GLY A 169 -17.17 -9.84 -12.34
C GLY A 169 -16.26 -9.84 -11.12
N GLU A 170 -15.66 -10.98 -10.86
CA GLU A 170 -14.70 -11.17 -9.77
C GLU A 170 -13.44 -11.85 -10.31
N HIS A 171 -12.27 -11.31 -9.95
CA HIS A 171 -10.99 -11.89 -10.37
C HIS A 171 -9.96 -11.92 -9.22
N GLY A 172 -8.95 -12.79 -9.40
CA GLY A 172 -7.78 -12.87 -8.54
C GLY A 172 -7.98 -13.71 -7.26
N HIS A 173 -6.96 -13.68 -6.43
CA HIS A 173 -6.88 -14.50 -5.21
C HIS A 173 -7.50 -13.84 -3.98
N GLY A 174 -8.26 -12.77 -4.18
CA GLY A 174 -8.86 -11.98 -3.13
C GLY A 174 -7.87 -11.14 -2.34
N GLY A 175 -8.37 -10.38 -1.40
CA GLY A 175 -7.59 -9.43 -0.65
C GLY A 175 -8.05 -9.26 0.78
N LEU A 176 -7.23 -8.55 1.54
CA LEU A 176 -7.57 -7.95 2.80
C LEU A 176 -7.89 -6.48 2.52
N LEU A 177 -9.08 -6.05 2.91
CA LEU A 177 -9.53 -4.66 2.83
C LEU A 177 -9.69 -4.12 4.24
N TRP A 178 -9.24 -2.90 4.47
CA TRP A 178 -9.34 -2.24 5.77
C TRP A 178 -9.82 -0.80 5.64
N PRO A 179 -10.46 -0.25 6.70
CA PRO A 179 -10.87 1.14 6.72
C PRO A 179 -9.65 2.07 6.61
N ARG A 180 -9.79 3.13 5.81
CA ARG A 180 -8.74 4.14 5.65
C ARG A 180 -8.38 4.84 6.96
N ASP A 181 -9.35 5.07 7.82
CA ASP A 181 -9.26 5.81 9.08
C ASP A 181 -8.39 5.14 10.17
N ILE A 182 -8.10 3.83 10.02
CA ILE A 182 -7.12 3.17 10.91
C ILE A 182 -5.68 3.57 10.60
N MET A 183 -5.44 4.18 9.45
CA MET A 183 -4.11 4.62 9.03
C MET A 183 -3.81 6.03 9.57
N HIS A 184 -2.60 6.20 10.04
CA HIS A 184 -2.13 7.51 10.50
C HIS A 184 -1.65 8.33 9.32
N GLN A 185 -2.07 9.58 9.24
CA GLN A 185 -1.61 10.52 8.24
C GLN A 185 -0.30 11.18 8.67
N VAL A 186 0.69 11.18 7.78
CA VAL A 186 1.87 12.03 7.91
C VAL A 186 1.63 13.30 7.11
N ARG A 187 1.51 14.41 7.80
CA ARG A 187 1.58 15.71 7.12
C ARG A 187 3.03 15.93 6.69
N ALA A 188 3.23 16.21 5.42
CA ALA A 188 4.52 16.70 4.95
C ALA A 188 4.83 17.98 5.75
N SER A 189 5.96 18.00 6.45
CA SER A 189 6.46 19.24 7.05
C SER A 189 6.70 20.20 5.89
N GLN A 190 6.00 21.32 5.87
CA GLN A 190 6.22 22.44 4.95
C GLN A 190 7.64 22.95 5.09
#